data_ab1d3326166936d5939aebb47a411ec8
#
_entry.id   ab1d3326166936d5939aebb47a411ec8
#
_cell.length_a   1.000
_cell.length_b   1.000
_cell.length_c   1.000
_cell.angle_alpha   90.00
_cell.angle_beta   90.00
_cell.angle_gamma   90.00
#
_symmetry.space_group_name_H-M   'P 1'
#
loop_
_entity.id
_entity.type
_entity.pdbx_description
1 polymer ?
#
loop_
_entity_poly.entity_id
_entity_poly.type
_entity_poly.pdbx_seq_one_letter_code
_entity_poly.pdbx_strand_id
1 'polypeptide(L)'
;CRIEWQPDLLFVISTSAYDREFAFPKAVADFHPTQAANDSNPGDTGSRPSPPAMAGEVDEREDVPGLCDNQRLDHETKELMPTPIPVVDLFAGPGGLGEGFSSLTDRSGSRIFDVRVSIEKDPVAHRTLSLRALFRSFPDGSAPDPYYDYVRGDITRAEVLSHPSITDASRAAYAEAKNATLGETPREKVDQWIRESIRNSDPWILIGGPPCQAYSIAGRSRMRGADPKAFEEDKRHFLYREYLRIIRSFGPAIFVMENVKGILTSKHGGSLIFDRILDDLSWPGNGLEYDIRSFVVDGHGDSVRPRDFIIEAENFGVPQMRHRVILFGVRRDLSWLDHDVLSPATTGRVSVRQAISGLPLLRSRLSREPDSFESWFQVIREAPHSLKGWRTETREKIEEWMREAATRAAAHQSTGGRFVAGDVNTETSMPTALRSWYHDPRLGGTALHETRAHMRSDLHRYLFASCYAAEFGYSPKLAQFPKGLLPEHCNVKAESIPFTDRFRVQVSQYPSTTVVSHISKDGNYYIHPDPSQCRSLTVREAARLQTFPDNYFFEGNRTEQYVQVGNAVPPYLARQIAGVVSDFLARAATEQRNHA
;
A
#
# COMPACT_ATOMS: atom_id res chain seq x y z
N CYS A 1 32.32 -6.63 -33.46
CA CYS A 1 31.79 -5.52 -32.67
C CYS A 1 31.87 -5.91 -31.21
N ARG A 2 32.80 -5.30 -30.49
CA ARG A 2 32.86 -5.39 -29.01
C ARG A 2 31.76 -4.49 -28.46
N ILE A 3 30.87 -5.05 -27.65
CA ILE A 3 29.95 -4.30 -26.79
C ILE A 3 30.57 -4.30 -25.40
N GLU A 4 30.97 -3.13 -24.94
CA GLU A 4 31.42 -2.92 -23.57
C GLU A 4 30.21 -3.03 -22.63
N TRP A 5 30.34 -3.89 -21.62
CA TRP A 5 29.36 -4.08 -20.56
C TRP A 5 29.52 -2.97 -19.52
N GLN A 6 28.49 -2.16 -19.33
CA GLN A 6 28.35 -1.37 -18.14
C GLN A 6 27.67 -2.20 -17.03
N PRO A 7 28.23 -2.28 -15.81
CA PRO A 7 27.75 -3.17 -14.75
C PRO A 7 26.78 -2.48 -13.80
N ASP A 8 25.69 -1.90 -14.29
CA ASP A 8 24.64 -1.38 -13.43
C ASP A 8 23.29 -1.94 -13.84
N LEU A 9 22.61 -2.64 -12.88
CA LEU A 9 21.23 -3.11 -12.91
C LEU A 9 21.00 -4.60 -13.20
N LEU A 10 21.22 -5.44 -12.19
CA LEU A 10 20.50 -6.71 -12.07
C LEU A 10 20.10 -6.96 -10.61
N PHE A 11 18.82 -6.68 -10.31
CA PHE A 11 18.19 -7.09 -9.05
C PHE A 11 17.65 -8.51 -9.18
N VAL A 12 18.25 -9.45 -8.49
CA VAL A 12 17.74 -10.81 -8.38
C VAL A 12 17.25 -11.03 -6.96
N ILE A 13 15.92 -11.14 -6.79
CA ILE A 13 15.32 -11.54 -5.51
C ILE A 13 15.12 -13.06 -5.55
N SER A 14 15.85 -13.79 -4.70
CA SER A 14 15.61 -15.21 -4.48
C SER A 14 14.46 -15.38 -3.48
N THR A 15 13.35 -15.98 -3.91
CA THR A 15 12.16 -16.25 -3.09
C THR A 15 12.18 -17.63 -2.43
N SER A 16 13.32 -18.34 -2.42
CA SER A 16 13.40 -19.74 -1.99
C SER A 16 13.18 -20.01 -0.49
N ALA A 17 12.95 -18.98 0.32
CA ALA A 17 12.70 -19.14 1.76
C ALA A 17 11.20 -19.17 2.15
N TYR A 18 10.28 -18.95 1.22
CA TYR A 18 8.84 -18.81 1.53
C TYR A 18 8.02 -20.09 1.37
N ASP A 19 8.56 -21.12 0.71
CA ASP A 19 7.77 -22.32 0.33
C ASP A 19 7.74 -23.44 1.38
N ARG A 20 8.30 -23.27 2.59
CA ARG A 20 8.37 -24.39 3.56
C ARG A 20 7.38 -24.36 4.73
N GLU A 21 6.55 -23.33 4.90
CA GLU A 21 5.66 -23.23 6.07
C GLU A 21 4.16 -23.11 5.79
N PHE A 22 3.69 -23.25 4.56
CA PHE A 22 2.25 -23.29 4.27
C PHE A 22 1.80 -24.62 3.70
N ALA A 23 1.75 -25.63 4.56
CA ALA A 23 0.89 -26.80 4.36
C ALA A 23 -0.51 -26.44 4.86
N PHE A 24 -1.45 -26.20 3.94
CA PHE A 24 -2.86 -26.06 4.28
C PHE A 24 -3.44 -27.42 4.70
N PRO A 25 -4.22 -27.51 5.79
CA PRO A 25 -4.99 -28.71 6.07
C PRO A 25 -6.06 -28.88 5.00
N LYS A 26 -6.11 -30.05 4.37
CA LYS A 26 -7.22 -30.48 3.54
C LYS A 26 -8.44 -30.70 4.46
N ALA A 27 -9.39 -29.81 4.41
CA ALA A 27 -10.76 -30.08 4.85
C ALA A 27 -11.58 -30.42 3.61
N VAL A 28 -11.79 -31.70 3.38
CA VAL A 28 -12.82 -32.25 2.50
C VAL A 28 -14.14 -32.12 3.25
N ALA A 29 -15.07 -31.35 2.72
CA ALA A 29 -16.46 -31.40 3.11
C ALA A 29 -17.27 -31.77 1.87
N ASP A 30 -17.70 -33.03 1.83
CA ASP A 30 -18.69 -33.54 0.91
C ASP A 30 -20.03 -32.84 1.13
N PHE A 31 -20.55 -32.21 0.08
CA PHE A 31 -21.95 -31.79 0.03
C PHE A 31 -22.61 -32.45 -1.18
N HIS A 32 -23.44 -33.45 -0.91
CA HIS A 32 -24.38 -34.01 -1.87
C HIS A 32 -25.63 -33.12 -1.98
N PRO A 33 -26.18 -32.89 -3.18
CA PRO A 33 -27.44 -32.21 -3.34
C PRO A 33 -28.60 -33.23 -3.26
N THR A 34 -29.53 -33.00 -2.36
CA THR A 34 -30.83 -33.65 -2.35
C THR A 34 -31.78 -32.92 -3.29
N GLN A 35 -32.29 -33.68 -4.26
CA GLN A 35 -33.47 -33.34 -5.07
C GLN A 35 -34.73 -33.30 -4.21
N ALA A 36 -35.59 -32.30 -4.45
CA ALA A 36 -37.02 -32.42 -4.15
C ALA A 36 -37.82 -31.70 -5.24
N ALA A 37 -38.85 -32.40 -5.62
CA ALA A 37 -39.67 -32.32 -6.82
C ALA A 37 -40.71 -31.19 -6.85
N ASN A 38 -41.14 -30.93 -8.09
CA ASN A 38 -42.32 -30.21 -8.58
C ASN A 38 -43.57 -30.29 -7.70
N ASP A 39 -44.33 -29.19 -7.69
CA ASP A 39 -45.74 -29.24 -8.15
C ASP A 39 -46.31 -27.84 -8.48
N SER A 40 -46.76 -27.76 -9.70
CA SER A 40 -47.90 -27.11 -10.39
C SER A 40 -48.64 -25.87 -9.82
N ASN A 41 -48.71 -24.86 -10.66
CA ASN A 41 -49.64 -23.78 -11.02
C ASN A 41 -51.17 -24.19 -10.98
N PRO A 42 -52.25 -23.30 -11.17
CA PRO A 42 -52.27 -21.89 -11.67
C PRO A 42 -53.37 -20.97 -11.07
N GLY A 43 -53.36 -19.65 -11.51
CA GLY A 43 -54.56 -18.82 -11.71
C GLY A 43 -54.74 -17.71 -10.66
N ASP A 44 -54.97 -16.49 -10.91
CA ASP A 44 -55.86 -15.70 -11.72
C ASP A 44 -55.69 -14.20 -11.42
N THR A 45 -55.81 -13.40 -12.41
CA THR A 45 -56.21 -11.99 -12.64
C THR A 45 -56.55 -11.01 -11.49
N GLY A 46 -56.10 -9.76 -11.65
CA GLY A 46 -56.97 -8.63 -11.26
C GLY A 46 -56.27 -7.29 -10.86
N SER A 47 -56.14 -6.40 -11.84
CA SER A 47 -56.34 -4.92 -11.76
C SER A 47 -55.70 -4.03 -10.70
N ARG A 48 -54.96 -3.01 -11.24
CA ARG A 48 -54.58 -1.72 -10.59
C ARG A 48 -55.83 -0.90 -10.14
N PRO A 49 -55.70 0.03 -9.19
CA PRO A 49 -55.38 1.43 -9.55
C PRO A 49 -54.43 2.19 -8.57
N SER A 50 -53.84 3.27 -9.05
CA SER A 50 -53.00 4.26 -8.37
C SER A 50 -53.84 5.44 -7.82
N PRO A 51 -53.27 6.53 -7.25
CA PRO A 51 -53.11 6.83 -5.82
C PRO A 51 -53.96 7.99 -5.33
N PRO A 52 -53.80 8.47 -4.12
CA PRO A 52 -53.54 9.92 -3.97
C PRO A 52 -52.46 10.28 -2.94
N ALA A 53 -51.84 11.42 -3.18
CA ALA A 53 -50.88 12.13 -2.35
C ALA A 53 -51.49 12.73 -1.09
N MET A 54 -50.75 12.72 -0.01
CA MET A 54 -50.76 13.80 1.01
C MET A 54 -49.46 13.76 1.84
N ALA A 55 -49.01 14.95 2.18
CA ALA A 55 -47.79 15.29 2.86
C ALA A 55 -47.74 14.84 4.34
N GLY A 56 -46.53 14.57 4.81
CA GLY A 56 -46.23 14.41 6.22
C GLY A 56 -44.71 14.32 6.38
N GLU A 57 -44.06 15.41 6.76
CA GLU A 57 -42.70 15.47 7.25
C GLU A 57 -42.58 14.55 8.47
N VAL A 58 -41.72 13.57 8.40
CA VAL A 58 -41.17 12.86 9.57
C VAL A 58 -39.66 12.79 9.42
N ASP A 59 -38.99 13.46 10.33
CA ASP A 59 -37.55 13.48 10.56
C ASP A 59 -37.12 12.09 11.05
N GLU A 60 -36.75 11.22 10.15
CA GLU A 60 -36.07 9.93 10.49
C GLU A 60 -34.59 10.04 10.16
N ARG A 61 -33.82 10.43 11.18
CA ARG A 61 -32.39 10.15 11.21
C ARG A 61 -32.21 8.65 11.44
N GLU A 62 -32.06 7.91 10.36
CA GLU A 62 -31.60 6.53 10.46
C GLU A 62 -30.18 6.50 11.01
N ASP A 63 -30.02 5.92 12.19
CA ASP A 63 -28.77 5.50 12.78
C ASP A 63 -28.08 4.50 11.84
N VAL A 64 -26.91 4.88 11.32
CA VAL A 64 -26.02 4.00 10.56
C VAL A 64 -25.16 3.21 11.55
N PRO A 65 -25.39 1.90 11.76
CA PRO A 65 -24.51 1.09 12.58
C PRO A 65 -23.31 0.62 11.73
N GLY A 66 -22.10 1.04 12.08
CA GLY A 66 -20.91 0.46 11.47
C GLY A 66 -19.66 1.30 11.34
N LEU A 67 -19.51 2.36 12.09
CA LEU A 67 -18.18 2.89 12.43
C LEU A 67 -17.66 2.09 13.62
N CYS A 68 -16.44 1.57 13.50
CA CYS A 68 -15.75 0.87 14.57
C CYS A 68 -16.06 1.53 15.92
N ASP A 69 -16.54 0.72 16.87
CA ASP A 69 -16.84 1.11 18.26
C ASP A 69 -15.56 1.55 18.99
N ASN A 70 -15.03 2.71 18.65
CA ASN A 70 -14.18 3.55 19.49
C ASN A 70 -15.03 4.72 20.02
N GLN A 71 -16.29 4.45 20.34
CA GLN A 71 -17.19 5.40 20.96
C GLN A 71 -17.04 5.37 22.47
N ARG A 72 -15.94 5.85 23.01
CA ARG A 72 -15.87 6.36 24.40
C ARG A 72 -14.60 7.20 24.60
N LEU A 73 -14.56 8.36 23.97
CA LEU A 73 -13.90 9.50 24.57
C LEU A 73 -15.04 10.42 25.04
N ASP A 74 -15.27 10.44 26.34
CA ASP A 74 -16.29 11.24 26.97
C ASP A 74 -16.12 12.74 26.67
N HIS A 75 -17.18 13.53 26.80
CA HIS A 75 -17.23 14.97 26.52
C HIS A 75 -16.14 15.78 27.25
N GLU A 76 -15.57 15.25 28.33
CA GLU A 76 -14.53 15.86 29.17
C GLU A 76 -13.12 15.77 28.56
N THR A 77 -12.85 14.84 27.64
CA THR A 77 -11.53 14.69 27.00
C THR A 77 -11.26 15.74 25.90
N LYS A 78 -12.26 16.51 25.53
CA LYS A 78 -12.20 17.47 24.41
C LYS A 78 -11.34 18.72 24.68
N GLU A 79 -11.11 19.05 25.97
CA GLU A 79 -10.27 20.20 26.39
C GLU A 79 -8.79 19.79 26.69
N LEU A 80 -8.43 18.51 26.51
CA LEU A 80 -7.25 17.90 27.12
C LEU A 80 -5.98 17.93 26.28
N MET A 81 -6.07 18.06 24.97
CA MET A 81 -4.90 18.03 24.09
C MET A 81 -4.64 19.38 23.44
N PRO A 82 -3.41 19.92 23.49
CA PRO A 82 -3.05 21.04 22.61
C PRO A 82 -3.12 20.51 21.16
N THR A 83 -4.17 20.88 20.46
CA THR A 83 -4.40 20.48 19.08
C THR A 83 -3.60 21.35 18.12
N PRO A 84 -3.10 20.77 17.06
CA PRO A 84 -2.80 19.35 16.82
C PRO A 84 -1.38 18.96 17.29
N ILE A 85 -1.20 17.67 17.62
CA ILE A 85 0.11 17.14 18.08
C ILE A 85 1.12 17.14 16.93
N PRO A 86 2.31 17.74 17.10
CA PRO A 86 3.33 17.76 16.07
C PRO A 86 3.87 16.36 15.73
N VAL A 87 4.02 16.09 14.43
CA VAL A 87 4.64 14.87 13.89
C VAL A 87 5.82 15.24 13.02
N VAL A 88 6.93 14.52 13.21
CA VAL A 88 8.11 14.54 12.34
C VAL A 88 8.20 13.21 11.61
N ASP A 89 8.21 13.23 10.27
CA ASP A 89 8.26 12.04 9.41
C ASP A 89 9.64 11.93 8.74
N LEU A 90 10.42 10.92 9.12
CA LEU A 90 11.76 10.67 8.59
C LEU A 90 11.73 9.52 7.59
N PHE A 91 12.48 9.66 6.49
CA PHE A 91 12.45 8.70 5.38
C PHE A 91 11.04 8.53 4.81
N ALA A 92 10.34 9.66 4.67
CA ALA A 92 8.91 9.74 4.44
C ALA A 92 8.46 9.07 3.13
N GLY A 93 9.36 8.87 2.16
CA GLY A 93 9.00 8.37 0.83
C GLY A 93 7.97 9.29 0.17
N PRO A 94 6.92 8.73 -0.44
CA PRO A 94 5.82 9.56 -0.95
C PRO A 94 4.86 10.04 0.16
N GLY A 95 5.06 9.69 1.45
CA GLY A 95 4.27 10.19 2.57
C GLY A 95 3.18 9.25 3.09
N GLY A 96 3.35 7.92 2.96
CA GLY A 96 2.30 6.97 3.38
C GLY A 96 2.00 6.97 4.88
N LEU A 97 3.02 7.04 5.74
CA LEU A 97 2.85 7.17 7.20
C LEU A 97 2.22 8.53 7.55
N GLY A 98 2.81 9.61 7.04
CA GLY A 98 2.30 10.96 7.28
C GLY A 98 0.86 11.15 6.82
N GLU A 99 0.43 10.52 5.72
CA GLU A 99 -0.97 10.54 5.26
C GLU A 99 -1.91 9.89 6.27
N GLY A 100 -1.54 8.72 6.79
CA GLY A 100 -2.36 8.04 7.79
C GLY A 100 -2.51 8.86 9.07
N PHE A 101 -1.42 9.41 9.61
CA PHE A 101 -1.46 10.24 10.82
C PHE A 101 -2.28 11.53 10.61
N SER A 102 -2.01 12.26 9.51
CA SER A 102 -2.69 13.53 9.25
C SER A 102 -4.18 13.39 8.89
N SER A 103 -4.63 12.19 8.52
CA SER A 103 -6.04 11.91 8.19
C SER A 103 -6.91 11.62 9.42
N LEU A 104 -6.31 11.46 10.61
CA LEU A 104 -7.07 11.20 11.83
C LEU A 104 -7.63 12.51 12.39
N THR A 105 -8.94 12.57 12.52
CA THR A 105 -9.67 13.72 13.04
C THR A 105 -10.43 13.38 14.31
N ASP A 106 -10.64 14.37 15.14
CA ASP A 106 -11.54 14.28 16.29
C ASP A 106 -13.01 14.37 15.86
N ARG A 107 -13.94 14.31 16.83
CA ARG A 107 -15.39 14.44 16.56
C ARG A 107 -15.80 15.80 15.99
N SER A 108 -14.98 16.83 16.10
CA SER A 108 -15.22 18.15 15.53
C SER A 108 -14.75 18.24 14.07
N GLY A 109 -14.08 17.20 13.54
CA GLY A 109 -13.41 17.20 12.24
C GLY A 109 -12.04 17.88 12.25
N SER A 110 -11.52 18.27 13.44
CA SER A 110 -10.18 18.84 13.57
C SER A 110 -9.14 17.73 13.59
N ARG A 111 -7.99 17.94 12.93
CA ARG A 111 -6.90 16.97 12.90
C ARG A 111 -6.29 16.81 14.30
N ILE A 112 -6.05 15.56 14.69
CA ILE A 112 -5.37 15.22 15.95
C ILE A 112 -3.85 15.39 15.79
N PHE A 113 -3.31 15.04 14.64
CA PHE A 113 -1.88 15.10 14.32
C PHE A 113 -1.60 16.08 13.19
N ASP A 114 -0.50 16.83 13.34
CA ASP A 114 0.01 17.79 12.36
C ASP A 114 1.42 17.40 11.93
N VAL A 115 1.55 16.91 10.69
CA VAL A 115 2.86 16.59 10.11
C VAL A 115 3.55 17.90 9.75
N ARG A 116 4.55 18.31 10.56
CA ARG A 116 5.23 19.60 10.44
C ARG A 116 6.56 19.53 9.71
N VAL A 117 7.21 18.38 9.71
CA VAL A 117 8.43 18.12 8.94
C VAL A 117 8.39 16.71 8.38
N SER A 118 8.61 16.60 7.08
CA SER A 118 8.81 15.34 6.38
C SER A 118 10.12 15.38 5.60
N ILE A 119 11.01 14.40 5.81
CA ILE A 119 12.34 14.38 5.16
C ILE A 119 12.42 13.21 4.19
N GLU A 120 12.67 13.52 2.90
CA GLU A 120 12.86 12.53 1.85
C GLU A 120 14.02 12.90 0.93
N LYS A 121 14.87 11.93 0.61
CA LYS A 121 16.06 12.13 -0.23
C LYS A 121 15.77 12.10 -1.73
N ASP A 122 14.84 11.21 -2.15
CA ASP A 122 14.51 11.06 -3.56
C ASP A 122 13.74 12.28 -4.04
N PRO A 123 14.24 13.03 -5.05
CA PRO A 123 13.63 14.29 -5.45
C PRO A 123 12.26 14.09 -6.10
N VAL A 124 11.96 12.91 -6.64
CA VAL A 124 10.65 12.64 -7.27
C VAL A 124 9.63 12.29 -6.19
N ALA A 125 9.98 11.44 -5.23
CA ALA A 125 9.15 11.15 -4.07
C ALA A 125 8.91 12.43 -3.24
N HIS A 126 9.92 13.27 -3.07
CA HIS A 126 9.77 14.58 -2.43
C HIS A 126 8.77 15.50 -3.17
N ARG A 127 8.72 15.50 -4.52
CA ARG A 127 7.68 16.25 -5.25
C ARG A 127 6.27 15.75 -4.93
N THR A 128 6.08 14.44 -4.86
CA THR A 128 4.82 13.83 -4.43
C THR A 128 4.47 14.23 -2.99
N LEU A 129 5.43 14.12 -2.09
CA LEU A 129 5.30 14.50 -0.68
C LEU A 129 4.90 15.98 -0.53
N SER A 130 5.57 16.89 -1.25
CA SER A 130 5.25 18.33 -1.26
C SER A 130 3.85 18.62 -1.80
N LEU A 131 3.44 17.93 -2.88
CA LEU A 131 2.10 18.07 -3.43
C LEU A 131 1.03 17.58 -2.45
N ARG A 132 1.33 16.50 -1.71
CA ARG A 132 0.40 15.99 -0.70
C ARG A 132 0.36 16.86 0.55
N ALA A 133 1.49 17.43 0.97
CA ALA A 133 1.55 18.45 2.03
C ALA A 133 0.69 19.66 1.67
N LEU A 134 0.76 20.11 0.40
CA LEU A 134 -0.13 21.15 -0.13
C LEU A 134 -1.61 20.77 0.01
N PHE A 135 -1.99 19.58 -0.40
CA PHE A 135 -3.38 19.10 -0.26
C PHE A 135 -3.84 19.10 1.20
N ARG A 136 -2.99 18.63 2.10
CA ARG A 136 -3.26 18.59 3.55
C ARG A 136 -3.32 19.97 4.21
N SER A 137 -2.81 21.03 3.59
CA SER A 137 -2.92 22.40 4.13
C SER A 137 -4.36 22.94 4.12
N PHE A 138 -5.26 22.24 3.43
CA PHE A 138 -6.69 22.56 3.41
C PHE A 138 -7.47 21.60 4.30
N PRO A 139 -8.60 22.03 4.89
CA PRO A 139 -9.53 21.12 5.56
C PRO A 139 -9.99 20.01 4.60
N ASP A 140 -10.40 18.87 5.15
CA ASP A 140 -10.84 17.74 4.34
C ASP A 140 -11.98 18.14 3.40
N GLY A 141 -11.88 17.72 2.13
CA GLY A 141 -12.84 18.06 1.07
C GLY A 141 -12.81 19.49 0.55
N SER A 142 -11.93 20.38 1.09
CA SER A 142 -11.88 21.80 0.74
C SER A 142 -10.67 22.22 -0.11
N ALA A 143 -9.85 21.27 -0.56
CA ALA A 143 -8.75 21.57 -1.47
C ALA A 143 -9.28 22.32 -2.70
N PRO A 144 -8.65 23.42 -3.16
CA PRO A 144 -9.19 24.26 -4.23
C PRO A 144 -9.10 23.57 -5.60
N ASP A 145 -9.96 23.99 -6.55
CA ASP A 145 -10.08 23.40 -7.88
C ASP A 145 -8.74 23.29 -8.64
N PRO A 146 -7.83 24.27 -8.58
CA PRO A 146 -6.53 24.13 -9.25
C PRO A 146 -5.70 22.91 -8.84
N TYR A 147 -5.92 22.36 -7.63
CA TYR A 147 -5.30 21.07 -7.27
C TYR A 147 -5.84 19.93 -8.15
N TYR A 148 -7.14 19.88 -8.33
CA TYR A 148 -7.80 18.85 -9.15
C TYR A 148 -7.51 19.05 -10.64
N ASP A 149 -7.46 20.30 -11.12
CA ASP A 149 -7.08 20.62 -12.50
C ASP A 149 -5.66 20.15 -12.81
N TYR A 150 -4.75 20.30 -11.83
CA TYR A 150 -3.40 19.74 -11.96
C TYR A 150 -3.41 18.20 -11.99
N VAL A 151 -4.16 17.54 -11.13
CA VAL A 151 -4.26 16.08 -11.11
C VAL A 151 -4.83 15.55 -12.42
N ARG A 152 -5.85 16.21 -12.98
CA ARG A 152 -6.44 15.91 -14.30
C ARG A 152 -5.44 16.14 -15.44
N GLY A 153 -4.53 17.08 -15.30
CA GLY A 153 -3.56 17.48 -16.31
C GLY A 153 -3.96 18.70 -17.11
N ASP A 154 -4.97 19.42 -16.64
CA ASP A 154 -5.51 20.63 -17.29
C ASP A 154 -4.57 21.81 -17.11
N ILE A 155 -3.82 21.84 -16.01
CA ILE A 155 -2.77 22.84 -15.74
C ILE A 155 -1.45 22.17 -15.35
N THR A 156 -0.35 22.91 -15.47
CA THR A 156 0.99 22.45 -15.10
C THR A 156 1.25 22.59 -13.59
N ARG A 157 2.31 21.91 -13.11
CA ARG A 157 2.75 22.05 -11.71
C ARG A 157 3.13 23.48 -11.35
N ALA A 158 3.73 24.24 -12.28
CA ALA A 158 4.09 25.63 -12.05
C ALA A 158 2.84 26.50 -11.85
N GLU A 159 1.82 26.28 -12.68
CA GLU A 159 0.56 27.02 -12.61
C GLU A 159 -0.20 26.74 -11.29
N VAL A 160 -0.32 25.46 -10.88
CA VAL A 160 -0.98 25.18 -9.60
C VAL A 160 -0.24 25.81 -8.42
N LEU A 161 1.10 25.73 -8.36
CA LEU A 161 1.87 26.25 -7.23
C LEU A 161 1.88 27.79 -7.16
N SER A 162 1.68 28.47 -8.28
CA SER A 162 1.58 29.93 -8.36
C SER A 162 0.15 30.47 -8.30
N HIS A 163 -0.85 29.59 -8.26
CA HIS A 163 -2.25 30.02 -8.23
C HIS A 163 -2.57 30.80 -6.93
N PRO A 164 -3.26 31.96 -6.99
CA PRO A 164 -3.51 32.81 -5.83
C PRO A 164 -4.16 32.09 -4.64
N SER A 165 -5.09 31.15 -4.89
CA SER A 165 -5.76 30.36 -3.83
C SER A 165 -4.85 29.31 -3.18
N ILE A 166 -3.65 29.06 -3.71
CA ILE A 166 -2.73 27.99 -3.29
C ILE A 166 -1.40 28.52 -2.77
N THR A 167 -1.03 29.76 -3.11
CA THR A 167 0.32 30.28 -2.88
C THR A 167 0.78 30.17 -1.42
N ASP A 168 -0.07 30.47 -0.44
CA ASP A 168 0.28 30.39 0.98
C ASP A 168 0.40 28.93 1.44
N ALA A 169 -0.53 28.07 1.04
CA ALA A 169 -0.48 26.64 1.28
C ALA A 169 0.75 25.98 0.62
N SER A 170 1.14 26.44 -0.57
CA SER A 170 2.36 26.00 -1.25
C SER A 170 3.61 26.35 -0.45
N ARG A 171 3.68 27.55 0.13
CA ARG A 171 4.78 27.96 1.02
C ARG A 171 4.86 27.07 2.26
N ALA A 172 3.73 26.79 2.89
CA ALA A 172 3.64 25.89 4.05
C ALA A 172 4.08 24.46 3.70
N ALA A 173 3.63 23.93 2.56
CA ALA A 173 4.02 22.61 2.08
C ALA A 173 5.53 22.48 1.82
N TYR A 174 6.18 23.51 1.26
CA TYR A 174 7.64 23.54 1.11
C TYR A 174 8.36 23.68 2.45
N ALA A 175 7.74 24.32 3.44
CA ALA A 175 8.27 24.38 4.79
C ALA A 175 8.18 23.03 5.50
N GLU A 176 7.15 22.23 5.24
CA GLU A 176 6.99 20.87 5.76
C GLU A 176 7.91 19.87 5.05
N ALA A 177 7.81 19.75 3.73
CA ALA A 177 8.53 18.74 2.96
C ALA A 177 9.96 19.18 2.64
N LYS A 178 10.95 18.43 3.15
CA LYS A 178 12.38 18.70 2.96
C LYS A 178 13.02 17.67 2.03
N ASN A 179 13.60 18.11 0.90
CA ASN A 179 14.44 17.24 0.09
C ASN A 179 15.86 17.21 0.68
N ALA A 180 16.17 16.18 1.45
CA ALA A 180 17.43 16.05 2.14
C ALA A 180 17.80 14.60 2.40
N THR A 181 19.11 14.31 2.42
CA THR A 181 19.66 13.00 2.76
C THR A 181 20.14 13.02 4.21
N LEU A 182 19.40 12.31 5.09
CA LEU A 182 19.84 12.15 6.47
C LEU A 182 21.21 11.45 6.52
N GLY A 183 22.09 11.96 7.37
CA GLY A 183 23.49 11.52 7.47
C GLY A 183 24.46 12.18 6.47
N GLU A 184 23.96 12.88 5.43
CA GLU A 184 24.77 13.67 4.50
C GLU A 184 24.46 15.17 4.62
N THR A 185 23.19 15.52 4.80
CA THR A 185 22.79 16.90 5.11
C THR A 185 23.36 17.32 6.47
N PRO A 186 23.94 18.53 6.63
CA PRO A 186 24.46 19.00 7.92
C PRO A 186 23.47 18.81 9.05
N ARG A 187 23.93 18.23 10.15
CA ARG A 187 23.09 17.87 11.31
C ARG A 187 22.41 19.10 11.90
N GLU A 188 23.12 20.20 11.98
CA GLU A 188 22.64 21.47 12.51
C GLU A 188 21.40 21.95 11.74
N LYS A 189 21.39 21.77 10.42
CA LYS A 189 20.25 22.12 9.56
C LYS A 189 19.04 21.21 9.79
N VAL A 190 19.27 19.90 9.91
CA VAL A 190 18.20 18.94 10.24
C VAL A 190 17.63 19.22 11.61
N ASP A 191 18.51 19.47 12.59
CA ASP A 191 18.14 19.77 13.97
C ASP A 191 17.36 21.09 14.08
N GLN A 192 17.72 22.08 13.26
CA GLN A 192 16.98 23.34 13.17
C GLN A 192 15.56 23.12 12.69
N TRP A 193 15.36 22.35 11.59
CA TRP A 193 14.02 22.04 11.06
C TRP A 193 13.15 21.34 12.10
N ILE A 194 13.74 20.37 12.83
CA ILE A 194 13.01 19.65 13.87
C ILE A 194 12.62 20.61 15.02
N ARG A 195 13.56 21.42 15.54
CA ARG A 195 13.27 22.39 16.64
C ARG A 195 12.18 23.38 16.23
N GLU A 196 12.26 23.92 15.01
CA GLU A 196 11.26 24.86 14.49
C GLU A 196 9.88 24.21 14.35
N SER A 197 9.83 22.91 14.00
CA SER A 197 8.59 22.18 13.82
C SER A 197 7.91 21.82 15.14
N ILE A 198 8.66 21.31 16.12
CA ILE A 198 8.10 20.89 17.42
C ILE A 198 7.84 22.07 18.35
N ARG A 199 8.54 23.21 18.21
CA ARG A 199 8.35 24.47 18.99
C ARG A 199 8.20 24.23 20.50
N ASN A 200 9.03 23.35 21.06
CA ASN A 200 8.95 22.91 22.48
C ASN A 200 7.62 22.23 22.85
N SER A 201 6.86 21.73 21.89
CA SER A 201 5.67 20.93 22.17
C SER A 201 6.06 19.61 22.84
N ASP A 202 5.37 19.24 23.90
CA ASP A 202 5.37 17.92 24.48
C ASP A 202 3.92 17.60 24.86
N PRO A 203 3.31 16.55 24.30
CA PRO A 203 3.93 15.52 23.45
C PRO A 203 4.17 15.95 22.00
N TRP A 204 5.16 15.33 21.35
CA TRP A 204 5.34 15.29 19.89
C TRP A 204 5.74 13.88 19.46
N ILE A 205 5.56 13.55 18.18
CA ILE A 205 5.68 12.19 17.64
C ILE A 205 6.72 12.13 16.54
N LEU A 206 7.55 11.08 16.58
CA LEU A 206 8.47 10.73 15.51
C LEU A 206 7.95 9.50 14.75
N ILE A 207 7.73 9.62 13.44
CA ILE A 207 7.41 8.47 12.61
C ILE A 207 8.50 8.26 11.55
N GLY A 208 8.63 7.04 11.01
CA GLY A 208 9.55 6.81 9.90
C GLY A 208 9.92 5.37 9.67
N GLY A 209 10.50 5.12 8.48
CA GLY A 209 11.00 3.81 8.07
C GLY A 209 12.47 3.88 7.65
N PRO A 210 13.44 3.85 8.58
CA PRO A 210 14.85 3.89 8.21
C PRO A 210 15.21 2.71 7.31
N PRO A 211 15.86 2.94 6.13
CA PRO A 211 16.13 1.90 5.15
C PRO A 211 17.00 0.78 5.72
N CYS A 212 16.49 -0.45 5.62
CA CYS A 212 17.14 -1.67 6.11
C CYS A 212 17.69 -2.53 4.96
N GLN A 213 18.13 -1.91 3.86
CA GLN A 213 18.59 -2.66 2.69
C GLN A 213 19.82 -3.53 2.95
N ALA A 214 20.65 -3.17 3.90
CA ALA A 214 21.77 -4.02 4.36
C ALA A 214 21.29 -5.33 5.00
N TYR A 215 20.07 -5.37 5.53
CA TYR A 215 19.51 -6.51 6.27
C TYR A 215 18.46 -7.28 5.46
N SER A 216 18.03 -6.76 4.31
CA SER A 216 17.04 -7.45 3.48
C SER A 216 17.65 -8.65 2.73
N ILE A 217 16.82 -9.65 2.36
CA ILE A 217 17.24 -10.80 1.55
C ILE A 217 17.86 -10.34 0.22
N ALA A 218 17.34 -9.28 -0.38
CA ALA A 218 17.87 -8.69 -1.60
C ALA A 218 19.22 -8.00 -1.38
N GLY A 219 19.42 -7.33 -0.24
CA GLY A 219 20.71 -6.77 0.17
C GLY A 219 21.76 -7.87 0.36
N ARG A 220 21.40 -8.95 1.05
CA ARG A 220 22.28 -10.12 1.28
C ARG A 220 22.65 -10.84 -0.03
N SER A 221 21.74 -10.95 -0.97
CA SER A 221 22.02 -11.58 -2.28
C SER A 221 23.01 -10.80 -3.13
N ARG A 222 22.96 -9.46 -3.07
CA ARG A 222 23.96 -8.59 -3.75
C ARG A 222 25.33 -8.66 -3.13
N MET A 223 25.41 -8.93 -1.84
CA MET A 223 26.65 -8.92 -1.06
C MET A 223 27.29 -10.31 -0.92
N ARG A 224 26.68 -11.38 -1.48
CA ARG A 224 27.32 -12.68 -1.63
C ARG A 224 28.49 -12.58 -2.61
N GLY A 225 29.67 -12.31 -2.08
CA GLY A 225 30.90 -12.10 -2.84
C GLY A 225 31.56 -10.74 -2.61
N ALA A 226 30.95 -9.83 -1.82
CA ALA A 226 31.59 -8.60 -1.37
C ALA A 226 32.46 -8.84 -0.12
N ASP A 227 33.55 -8.09 -0.01
CA ASP A 227 34.43 -8.08 1.15
C ASP A 227 33.63 -7.80 2.44
N PRO A 228 33.84 -8.57 3.54
CA PRO A 228 33.23 -8.30 4.84
C PRO A 228 33.43 -6.86 5.34
N LYS A 229 34.56 -6.22 5.02
CA LYS A 229 34.81 -4.81 5.34
C LYS A 229 33.88 -3.86 4.59
N ALA A 230 33.55 -4.13 3.32
CA ALA A 230 32.60 -3.36 2.54
C ALA A 230 31.16 -3.44 3.12
N PHE A 231 30.85 -4.52 3.86
CA PHE A 231 29.59 -4.67 4.59
C PHE A 231 29.55 -3.78 5.85
N GLU A 232 30.64 -3.68 6.57
CA GLU A 232 30.74 -2.79 7.77
C GLU A 232 30.75 -1.31 7.40
N GLU A 233 31.25 -0.96 6.22
CA GLU A 233 31.32 0.41 5.68
C GLU A 233 30.05 0.82 4.90
N ASP A 234 29.04 -0.04 4.76
CA ASP A 234 27.83 0.30 4.01
C ASP A 234 27.08 1.47 4.67
N LYS A 235 27.06 2.60 3.94
CA LYS A 235 26.41 3.86 4.36
C LYS A 235 24.97 3.70 4.87
N ARG A 236 24.31 2.61 4.52
CA ARG A 236 22.92 2.30 4.91
C ARG A 236 22.77 1.90 6.39
N HIS A 237 23.84 1.43 7.03
CA HIS A 237 23.87 1.23 8.48
C HIS A 237 23.82 2.56 9.25
N PHE A 238 24.26 3.65 8.61
CA PHE A 238 24.26 4.98 9.22
C PHE A 238 22.86 5.59 9.30
N LEU A 239 21.92 5.20 8.43
CA LEU A 239 20.59 5.81 8.38
C LEU A 239 19.74 5.44 9.61
N TYR A 240 19.84 4.21 10.11
CA TYR A 240 19.26 3.85 11.40
C TYR A 240 19.87 4.68 12.56
N ARG A 241 21.20 4.90 12.52
CA ARG A 241 21.89 5.71 13.53
C ARG A 241 21.43 7.17 13.53
N GLU A 242 21.06 7.73 12.38
CA GLU A 242 20.48 9.08 12.31
C GLU A 242 19.07 9.11 12.93
N TYR A 243 18.26 8.07 12.73
CA TYR A 243 16.97 7.94 13.41
C TYR A 243 17.16 7.91 14.94
N LEU A 244 18.06 7.06 15.42
CA LEU A 244 18.41 6.95 16.84
C LEU A 244 18.99 8.26 17.41
N ARG A 245 19.85 8.95 16.63
CA ARG A 245 20.40 10.26 17.02
C ARG A 245 19.29 11.29 17.25
N ILE A 246 18.29 11.32 16.38
CA ILE A 246 17.17 12.26 16.50
C ILE A 246 16.35 11.94 17.73
N ILE A 247 16.05 10.65 18.01
CA ILE A 247 15.39 10.24 19.26
C ILE A 247 16.18 10.76 20.45
N ARG A 248 17.49 10.49 20.50
CA ARG A 248 18.37 10.89 21.61
C ARG A 248 18.46 12.42 21.77
N SER A 249 18.40 13.19 20.68
CA SER A 249 18.60 14.64 20.72
C SER A 249 17.32 15.40 21.07
N PHE A 250 16.14 14.84 20.77
CA PHE A 250 14.86 15.57 20.85
C PHE A 250 13.80 14.90 21.72
N GLY A 251 13.97 13.65 22.13
CA GLY A 251 13.13 12.95 23.09
C GLY A 251 11.63 12.93 22.73
N PRO A 252 11.20 12.37 21.57
CA PRO A 252 9.77 12.28 21.24
C PRO A 252 9.01 11.57 22.35
N ALA A 253 7.78 11.98 22.63
CA ALA A 253 6.91 11.27 23.56
C ALA A 253 6.64 9.84 23.08
N ILE A 254 6.47 9.72 21.77
CA ILE A 254 6.26 8.45 21.06
C ILE A 254 7.09 8.43 19.78
N PHE A 255 7.60 7.25 19.42
CA PHE A 255 8.06 7.01 18.06
C PHE A 255 7.41 5.75 17.45
N VAL A 256 7.17 5.80 16.12
CA VAL A 256 6.70 4.66 15.33
C VAL A 256 7.74 4.38 14.25
N MET A 257 8.39 3.21 14.32
CA MET A 257 9.44 2.82 13.37
C MET A 257 9.00 1.61 12.54
N GLU A 258 8.90 1.80 11.21
CA GLU A 258 8.59 0.71 10.27
C GLU A 258 9.85 0.06 9.73
N ASN A 259 9.79 -1.25 9.52
CA ASN A 259 10.84 -1.97 8.83
C ASN A 259 10.33 -3.25 8.13
N VAL A 260 11.19 -3.84 7.28
CA VAL A 260 10.87 -5.10 6.60
C VAL A 260 11.02 -6.30 7.54
N LYS A 261 10.18 -7.35 7.38
CA LYS A 261 10.24 -8.61 8.16
C LYS A 261 11.66 -9.23 8.19
N GLY A 262 12.46 -9.03 7.15
CA GLY A 262 13.83 -9.56 7.06
C GLY A 262 14.79 -9.09 8.17
N ILE A 263 14.48 -8.00 8.88
CA ILE A 263 15.28 -7.48 9.99
C ILE A 263 15.34 -8.48 11.15
N LEU A 264 14.27 -9.23 11.41
CA LEU A 264 14.18 -10.18 12.53
C LEU A 264 15.14 -11.36 12.43
N THR A 265 15.55 -11.72 11.20
CA THR A 265 16.42 -12.88 10.95
C THR A 265 17.82 -12.49 10.50
N SER A 266 18.09 -11.19 10.42
CA SER A 266 19.40 -10.68 9.99
C SER A 266 20.41 -10.75 11.12
N LYS A 267 21.64 -11.21 10.80
CA LYS A 267 22.74 -11.33 11.75
C LYS A 267 23.91 -10.47 11.34
N HIS A 268 24.60 -9.90 12.31
CA HIS A 268 25.86 -9.19 12.14
C HIS A 268 26.80 -9.57 13.29
N GLY A 269 28.03 -9.99 12.97
CA GLY A 269 28.98 -10.43 13.98
C GLY A 269 28.49 -11.60 14.85
N GLY A 270 27.60 -12.47 14.29
CA GLY A 270 27.03 -13.63 15.01
C GLY A 270 25.77 -13.34 15.83
N SER A 271 25.45 -12.08 16.13
CA SER A 271 24.27 -11.67 16.91
C SER A 271 23.11 -11.25 16.00
N LEU A 272 21.87 -11.38 16.48
CA LEU A 272 20.70 -10.84 15.80
C LEU A 272 20.76 -9.30 15.84
N ILE A 273 20.50 -8.68 14.69
CA ILE A 273 20.51 -7.22 14.58
C ILE A 273 19.29 -6.62 15.26
N PHE A 274 18.19 -7.36 15.26
CA PHE A 274 16.93 -6.89 15.83
C PHE A 274 17.05 -6.66 17.34
N ASP A 275 17.70 -7.57 18.06
CA ASP A 275 17.90 -7.44 19.51
C ASP A 275 18.71 -6.17 19.83
N ARG A 276 19.78 -5.90 19.07
CA ARG A 276 20.55 -4.65 19.22
C ARG A 276 19.74 -3.40 18.92
N ILE A 277 18.84 -3.46 17.92
CA ILE A 277 17.94 -2.32 17.61
C ILE A 277 16.99 -2.07 18.77
N LEU A 278 16.44 -3.11 19.38
CA LEU A 278 15.58 -2.97 20.55
C LEU A 278 16.36 -2.35 21.73
N ASP A 279 17.58 -2.84 22.03
CA ASP A 279 18.43 -2.29 23.07
C ASP A 279 18.76 -0.80 22.81
N ASP A 280 19.21 -0.46 21.60
CA ASP A 280 19.56 0.91 21.20
C ASP A 280 18.35 1.87 21.29
N LEU A 281 17.16 1.39 20.95
CA LEU A 281 15.92 2.18 21.01
C LEU A 281 15.39 2.30 22.44
N SER A 282 15.54 1.25 23.28
CA SER A 282 15.15 1.31 24.69
C SER A 282 16.04 2.25 25.50
N TRP A 283 17.32 2.34 25.13
CA TRP A 283 18.33 3.17 25.82
C TRP A 283 19.10 4.07 24.84
N PRO A 284 18.45 5.07 24.23
CA PRO A 284 19.09 5.88 23.17
C PRO A 284 20.20 6.79 23.69
N GLY A 285 20.34 6.93 25.01
CA GLY A 285 21.30 7.82 25.66
C GLY A 285 20.67 9.15 26.14
N ASN A 286 21.49 10.03 26.72
CA ASN A 286 21.09 11.31 27.31
C ASN A 286 20.04 11.19 28.45
N GLY A 287 20.02 10.04 29.16
CA GLY A 287 19.03 9.79 30.23
C GLY A 287 17.63 9.47 29.73
N LEU A 288 17.45 9.28 28.42
CA LEU A 288 16.18 8.87 27.83
C LEU A 288 16.03 7.34 27.89
N GLU A 289 14.83 6.91 28.22
CA GLU A 289 14.42 5.51 28.21
C GLU A 289 13.09 5.37 27.48
N TYR A 290 12.95 4.29 26.70
CA TYR A 290 11.73 3.96 25.99
C TYR A 290 11.32 2.52 26.25
N ASP A 291 10.02 2.31 26.42
CA ASP A 291 9.39 1.00 26.39
C ASP A 291 8.95 0.67 24.97
N ILE A 292 9.47 -0.43 24.43
CA ILE A 292 9.18 -0.84 23.02
C ILE A 292 8.04 -1.83 23.02
N ARG A 293 6.92 -1.45 22.43
CA ARG A 293 5.64 -2.17 22.41
C ARG A 293 5.26 -2.65 21.02
N SER A 294 4.36 -3.63 21.01
CA SER A 294 3.75 -4.15 19.77
C SER A 294 2.40 -3.47 19.54
N PHE A 295 2.04 -3.28 18.25
CA PHE A 295 0.68 -2.88 17.86
C PHE A 295 -0.31 -4.04 17.74
N VAL A 296 0.12 -5.30 17.86
CA VAL A 296 -0.73 -6.48 17.62
C VAL A 296 -0.81 -7.44 18.81
N VAL A 297 0.05 -7.25 19.79
CA VAL A 297 0.08 -8.05 21.04
C VAL A 297 0.22 -7.11 22.20
N ASP A 298 -0.64 -7.28 23.20
CA ASP A 298 -0.49 -6.63 24.49
C ASP A 298 0.70 -7.21 25.26
N GLY A 299 1.50 -6.37 25.89
CA GLY A 299 2.68 -6.76 26.67
C GLY A 299 3.83 -5.76 26.58
N HIS A 300 4.77 -5.92 27.51
CA HIS A 300 5.92 -5.04 27.71
C HIS A 300 7.24 -5.82 27.76
N GLY A 301 8.33 -5.21 27.29
CA GLY A 301 9.69 -5.70 27.44
C GLY A 301 9.87 -7.14 26.98
N ASP A 302 10.43 -8.00 27.84
CA ASP A 302 10.76 -9.40 27.53
C ASP A 302 9.55 -10.30 27.24
N SER A 303 8.33 -9.85 27.52
CA SER A 303 7.11 -10.59 27.20
C SER A 303 6.77 -10.57 25.70
N VAL A 304 7.30 -9.60 24.93
CA VAL A 304 7.03 -9.43 23.50
C VAL A 304 8.15 -10.04 22.68
N ARG A 305 7.83 -11.08 21.90
CA ARG A 305 8.80 -11.78 21.04
C ARG A 305 9.02 -11.01 19.73
N PRO A 306 10.17 -11.16 19.06
CA PRO A 306 10.45 -10.48 17.80
C PRO A 306 9.35 -10.62 16.72
N ARG A 307 8.69 -11.79 16.65
CA ARG A 307 7.59 -12.03 15.70
C ARG A 307 6.30 -11.26 16.02
N ASP A 308 6.13 -10.88 17.27
CA ASP A 308 4.94 -10.20 17.76
C ASP A 308 4.92 -8.70 17.36
N PHE A 309 6.02 -8.20 16.77
CA PHE A 309 6.08 -6.88 16.12
C PHE A 309 5.66 -6.90 14.65
N ILE A 310 5.32 -8.07 14.09
CA ILE A 310 4.91 -8.18 12.68
C ILE A 310 3.43 -7.82 12.56
N ILE A 311 3.15 -6.78 11.80
CA ILE A 311 1.79 -6.47 11.36
C ILE A 311 1.55 -7.13 10.01
N GLU A 312 0.52 -7.98 9.92
CA GLU A 312 -0.01 -8.56 8.69
C GLU A 312 -1.14 -7.66 8.19
N ALA A 313 -0.83 -6.75 7.27
CA ALA A 313 -1.72 -5.65 6.87
C ALA A 313 -3.09 -6.11 6.38
N GLU A 314 -3.18 -7.30 5.76
CA GLU A 314 -4.44 -7.89 5.29
C GLU A 314 -5.44 -8.19 6.40
N ASN A 315 -5.00 -8.35 7.64
CA ASN A 315 -5.88 -8.56 8.78
C ASN A 315 -6.54 -7.24 9.26
N PHE A 316 -6.05 -6.11 8.76
CA PHE A 316 -6.50 -4.76 9.12
C PHE A 316 -7.15 -4.02 7.93
N GLY A 317 -7.76 -4.76 6.99
CA GLY A 317 -8.53 -4.21 5.88
C GLY A 317 -7.68 -3.68 4.72
N VAL A 318 -6.38 -3.92 4.69
CA VAL A 318 -5.53 -3.62 3.53
C VAL A 318 -5.64 -4.75 2.51
N PRO A 319 -5.96 -4.48 1.22
CA PRO A 319 -6.13 -5.51 0.19
C PRO A 319 -4.79 -6.08 -0.31
N GLN A 320 -3.85 -6.30 0.60
CA GLN A 320 -2.49 -6.73 0.29
C GLN A 320 -1.85 -7.49 1.45
N MET A 321 -1.25 -8.64 1.18
CA MET A 321 -0.43 -9.40 2.12
C MET A 321 0.94 -8.72 2.28
N ARG A 322 0.96 -7.63 3.07
CA ARG A 322 2.15 -6.85 3.36
C ARG A 322 2.51 -6.98 4.83
N HIS A 323 3.54 -7.77 5.11
CA HIS A 323 4.01 -8.01 6.46
C HIS A 323 5.17 -7.08 6.79
N ARG A 324 5.04 -6.30 7.85
CA ARG A 324 6.05 -5.33 8.29
C ARG A 324 6.24 -5.41 9.79
N VAL A 325 7.48 -5.20 10.21
CA VAL A 325 7.80 -4.94 11.62
C VAL A 325 7.52 -3.48 11.89
N ILE A 326 6.66 -3.20 12.87
CA ILE A 326 6.40 -1.83 13.31
C ILE A 326 6.57 -1.78 14.82
N LEU A 327 7.47 -0.92 15.27
CA LEU A 327 7.80 -0.71 16.67
C LEU A 327 7.04 0.52 17.18
N PHE A 328 6.48 0.39 18.38
CA PHE A 328 5.81 1.44 19.12
C PHE A 328 6.68 1.78 20.35
N GLY A 329 7.49 2.83 20.25
CA GLY A 329 8.32 3.29 21.36
C GLY A 329 7.61 4.35 22.17
N VAL A 330 7.43 4.09 23.46
CA VAL A 330 6.79 4.99 24.43
C VAL A 330 7.85 5.47 25.42
N ARG A 331 7.98 6.80 25.58
CA ARG A 331 8.95 7.39 26.52
C ARG A 331 8.62 6.98 27.97
N ARG A 332 9.63 6.73 28.78
CA ARG A 332 9.51 6.12 30.11
C ARG A 332 8.56 6.83 31.07
N ASP A 333 8.48 8.16 31.01
CA ASP A 333 7.56 8.96 31.79
C ASP A 333 6.06 8.70 31.48
N LEU A 334 5.76 8.07 30.33
CA LEU A 334 4.42 7.67 29.92
C LEU A 334 4.22 6.15 29.94
N SER A 335 5.27 5.35 30.20
CA SER A 335 5.25 3.90 30.00
C SER A 335 4.45 3.10 31.04
N TRP A 336 3.98 3.74 32.11
CA TRP A 336 3.15 3.13 33.15
C TRP A 336 1.70 2.84 32.72
N LEU A 337 1.30 3.35 31.55
CA LEU A 337 -0.02 3.10 30.97
C LEU A 337 -0.01 1.90 30.03
N ASP A 338 -1.07 1.10 30.07
CA ASP A 338 -1.34 0.10 29.04
C ASP A 338 -1.81 0.76 27.74
N HIS A 339 -1.66 0.07 26.62
CA HIS A 339 -2.11 0.55 25.31
C HIS A 339 -3.04 -0.46 24.65
N ASP A 340 -3.93 0.04 23.80
CA ASP A 340 -4.74 -0.82 22.95
C ASP A 340 -3.91 -1.34 21.77
N VAL A 341 -4.27 -2.53 21.30
CA VAL A 341 -3.69 -3.09 20.07
C VAL A 341 -4.62 -2.82 18.88
N LEU A 342 -4.07 -2.95 17.67
CA LEU A 342 -4.85 -2.84 16.45
C LEU A 342 -5.98 -3.88 16.43
N SER A 343 -7.19 -3.43 16.15
CA SER A 343 -8.36 -4.30 16.01
C SER A 343 -8.42 -4.89 14.60
N PRO A 344 -8.49 -6.22 14.45
CA PRO A 344 -8.68 -6.84 13.13
C PRO A 344 -9.96 -6.35 12.45
N ALA A 345 -9.94 -6.27 11.11
CA ALA A 345 -11.08 -5.85 10.33
C ALA A 345 -12.27 -6.82 10.50
N THR A 346 -13.41 -6.32 10.94
CA THR A 346 -14.63 -7.09 11.20
C THR A 346 -15.25 -7.67 9.91
N THR A 347 -15.00 -7.05 8.77
CA THR A 347 -15.47 -7.48 7.44
C THR A 347 -14.62 -8.57 6.80
N GLY A 348 -13.57 -9.04 7.50
CA GLY A 348 -12.60 -9.97 6.97
C GLY A 348 -11.59 -9.32 6.02
N ARG A 349 -10.82 -10.15 5.30
CA ARG A 349 -9.76 -9.69 4.39
C ARG A 349 -10.36 -9.11 3.10
N VAL A 350 -9.87 -7.95 2.70
CA VAL A 350 -10.28 -7.29 1.45
C VAL A 350 -9.53 -7.90 0.26
N SER A 351 -10.28 -8.30 -0.76
CA SER A 351 -9.72 -8.92 -1.96
C SER A 351 -9.25 -7.89 -3.00
N VAL A 352 -8.41 -8.36 -3.94
CA VAL A 352 -8.02 -7.56 -5.13
C VAL A 352 -9.26 -7.05 -5.86
N ARG A 353 -10.25 -7.93 -6.09
CA ARG A 353 -11.49 -7.56 -6.77
C ARG A 353 -12.17 -6.38 -6.09
N GLN A 354 -12.39 -6.45 -4.78
CA GLN A 354 -13.04 -5.38 -4.02
C GLN A 354 -12.31 -4.04 -4.14
N ALA A 355 -10.97 -4.07 -4.25
CA ALA A 355 -10.16 -2.86 -4.33
C ALA A 355 -10.16 -2.20 -5.72
N ILE A 356 -10.15 -2.99 -6.82
CA ILE A 356 -9.84 -2.46 -8.15
C ILE A 356 -10.94 -2.63 -9.21
N SER A 357 -11.98 -3.45 -8.99
CA SER A 357 -12.99 -3.76 -10.04
C SER A 357 -13.85 -2.55 -10.45
N GLY A 358 -13.93 -1.53 -9.61
CA GLY A 358 -14.65 -0.28 -9.94
C GLY A 358 -13.87 0.70 -10.81
N LEU A 359 -12.61 0.40 -11.15
CA LEU A 359 -11.79 1.23 -12.02
C LEU A 359 -12.13 0.98 -13.51
N PRO A 360 -11.91 1.96 -14.41
CA PRO A 360 -12.14 1.79 -15.84
C PRO A 360 -11.42 0.58 -16.42
N LEU A 361 -12.11 -0.17 -17.28
CA LEU A 361 -11.54 -1.33 -17.96
C LEU A 361 -10.57 -0.87 -19.06
N LEU A 362 -9.38 -1.49 -19.09
CA LEU A 362 -8.30 -1.10 -19.99
C LEU A 362 -7.69 -2.31 -20.71
N ARG A 363 -7.20 -2.10 -21.93
CA ARG A 363 -6.28 -3.00 -22.62
C ARG A 363 -4.82 -2.55 -22.47
N SER A 364 -3.86 -3.40 -22.75
CA SER A 364 -2.46 -2.99 -22.87
C SER A 364 -2.15 -2.43 -24.26
N ARG A 365 -0.97 -1.79 -24.39
CA ARG A 365 -0.31 -1.54 -25.69
C ARG A 365 0.62 -2.70 -26.02
N LEU A 366 0.99 -2.81 -27.31
CA LEU A 366 2.07 -3.69 -27.75
C LEU A 366 3.43 -2.98 -27.65
N SER A 367 4.45 -3.70 -27.17
CA SER A 367 5.82 -3.18 -27.12
C SER A 367 6.44 -3.13 -28.50
N ARG A 368 7.14 -2.04 -28.82
CA ARG A 368 7.90 -1.84 -30.06
C ARG A 368 7.03 -1.72 -31.31
N GLU A 369 5.75 -1.49 -31.14
CA GLU A 369 4.78 -1.31 -32.21
C GLU A 369 3.96 -0.04 -31.92
N PRO A 370 3.45 0.67 -32.94
CA PRO A 370 2.45 1.71 -32.75
C PRO A 370 1.22 1.14 -32.03
N ASP A 371 0.55 1.95 -31.21
CA ASP A 371 -0.67 1.49 -30.54
C ASP A 371 -1.79 1.26 -31.55
N SER A 372 -2.35 0.04 -31.56
CA SER A 372 -3.50 -0.36 -32.38
C SER A 372 -4.33 -1.37 -31.59
N PHE A 373 -5.63 -1.10 -31.52
CA PHE A 373 -6.59 -2.05 -30.96
C PHE A 373 -6.62 -3.34 -31.76
N GLU A 374 -6.64 -3.27 -33.09
CA GLU A 374 -6.72 -4.41 -33.99
C GLU A 374 -5.52 -5.34 -33.80
N SER A 375 -4.30 -4.75 -33.74
CA SER A 375 -3.08 -5.52 -33.50
C SER A 375 -3.06 -6.20 -32.15
N TRP A 376 -3.47 -5.50 -31.09
CA TRP A 376 -3.59 -6.06 -29.74
C TRP A 376 -4.66 -7.16 -29.68
N PHE A 377 -5.83 -6.90 -30.25
CA PHE A 377 -6.96 -7.83 -30.25
C PHE A 377 -6.65 -9.11 -31.03
N GLN A 378 -5.93 -8.99 -32.14
CA GLN A 378 -5.45 -10.15 -32.91
C GLN A 378 -4.57 -11.05 -32.02
N VAL A 379 -3.62 -10.47 -31.27
CA VAL A 379 -2.75 -11.23 -30.34
C VAL A 379 -3.58 -12.00 -29.31
N ILE A 380 -4.60 -11.37 -28.74
CA ILE A 380 -5.48 -12.02 -27.75
C ILE A 380 -6.27 -13.17 -28.37
N ARG A 381 -6.80 -12.99 -29.59
CA ARG A 381 -7.53 -14.03 -30.33
C ARG A 381 -6.66 -15.23 -30.75
N GLU A 382 -5.39 -14.99 -31.03
CA GLU A 382 -4.42 -16.02 -31.39
C GLU A 382 -3.88 -16.81 -30.20
N ALA A 383 -3.95 -16.25 -29.00
CA ALA A 383 -3.36 -16.83 -27.80
C ALA A 383 -3.81 -18.28 -27.49
N PRO A 384 -5.08 -18.73 -27.72
CA PRO A 384 -5.48 -20.12 -27.51
C PRO A 384 -4.67 -21.12 -28.33
N HIS A 385 -4.15 -20.73 -29.48
CA HIS A 385 -3.31 -21.60 -30.31
C HIS A 385 -1.97 -21.98 -29.63
N SER A 386 -1.52 -21.20 -28.65
CA SER A 386 -0.32 -21.49 -27.85
C SER A 386 -0.45 -22.73 -26.97
N LEU A 387 -1.68 -23.23 -26.77
CA LEU A 387 -1.96 -24.46 -26.03
C LEU A 387 -1.77 -25.74 -26.88
N LYS A 388 -1.43 -25.59 -28.17
CA LYS A 388 -1.23 -26.75 -29.07
C LYS A 388 -0.15 -27.69 -28.49
N GLY A 389 -0.51 -28.98 -28.37
CA GLY A 389 0.39 -30.00 -27.81
C GLY A 389 0.47 -30.03 -26.26
N TRP A 390 -0.20 -29.13 -25.55
CA TRP A 390 -0.35 -29.20 -24.10
C TRP A 390 -1.44 -30.23 -23.77
N ARG A 391 -1.04 -31.39 -23.27
CA ARG A 391 -1.94 -32.52 -22.99
C ARG A 391 -2.17 -32.59 -21.50
N THR A 392 -3.30 -32.05 -21.03
CA THR A 392 -3.78 -32.15 -19.66
C THR A 392 -5.31 -32.23 -19.68
N GLU A 393 -5.91 -32.81 -18.66
CA GLU A 393 -7.38 -32.86 -18.48
C GLU A 393 -8.01 -31.45 -18.41
N THR A 394 -7.22 -30.46 -18.00
CA THR A 394 -7.66 -29.07 -17.80
C THR A 394 -7.54 -28.20 -19.04
N ARG A 395 -6.95 -28.73 -20.13
CA ARG A 395 -6.69 -27.95 -21.35
C ARG A 395 -7.95 -27.33 -21.94
N GLU A 396 -9.00 -28.14 -22.11
CA GLU A 396 -10.25 -27.70 -22.77
C GLU A 396 -10.89 -26.56 -21.99
N LYS A 397 -10.93 -26.64 -20.67
CA LYS A 397 -11.45 -25.58 -19.81
C LYS A 397 -10.67 -24.28 -19.94
N ILE A 398 -9.33 -24.35 -19.91
CA ILE A 398 -8.48 -23.15 -20.05
C ILE A 398 -8.62 -22.55 -21.45
N GLU A 399 -8.72 -23.39 -22.49
CA GLU A 399 -8.93 -22.93 -23.87
C GLU A 399 -10.28 -22.23 -24.03
N GLU A 400 -11.34 -22.73 -23.39
CA GLU A 400 -12.66 -22.11 -23.35
C GLU A 400 -12.60 -20.75 -22.64
N TRP A 401 -12.01 -20.67 -21.43
CA TRP A 401 -11.79 -19.42 -20.73
C TRP A 401 -11.02 -18.38 -21.57
N MET A 402 -9.98 -18.82 -22.29
CA MET A 402 -9.20 -17.91 -23.15
C MET A 402 -10.03 -17.39 -24.34
N ARG A 403 -10.91 -18.20 -24.93
CA ARG A 403 -11.81 -17.77 -26.02
C ARG A 403 -12.88 -16.81 -25.51
N GLU A 404 -13.46 -17.10 -24.34
CA GLU A 404 -14.44 -16.22 -23.70
C GLU A 404 -13.80 -14.87 -23.33
N ALA A 405 -12.62 -14.89 -22.72
CA ALA A 405 -11.86 -13.68 -22.41
C ALA A 405 -11.54 -12.86 -23.66
N ALA A 406 -11.14 -13.52 -24.78
CA ALA A 406 -10.92 -12.87 -26.06
C ALA A 406 -12.21 -12.22 -26.60
N THR A 407 -13.37 -12.84 -26.41
CA THR A 407 -14.66 -12.26 -26.82
C THR A 407 -14.96 -10.99 -26.01
N ARG A 408 -14.77 -11.02 -24.69
CA ARG A 408 -14.96 -9.85 -23.82
C ARG A 408 -13.94 -8.75 -24.08
N ALA A 409 -12.73 -9.09 -24.47
CA ALA A 409 -11.65 -8.16 -24.80
C ALA A 409 -12.01 -7.21 -25.95
N ALA A 410 -12.96 -7.57 -26.83
CA ALA A 410 -13.44 -6.71 -27.91
C ALA A 410 -14.03 -5.38 -27.43
N ALA A 411 -14.51 -5.32 -26.19
CA ALA A 411 -15.06 -4.10 -25.61
C ALA A 411 -13.98 -3.13 -25.06
N HIS A 412 -12.73 -3.56 -24.93
CA HIS A 412 -11.67 -2.76 -24.28
C HIS A 412 -10.89 -1.92 -25.30
N GLN A 413 -11.35 -0.70 -25.58
CA GLN A 413 -10.71 0.20 -26.53
C GLN A 413 -9.57 1.03 -25.92
N SER A 414 -9.72 1.41 -24.63
CA SER A 414 -8.83 2.36 -23.97
C SER A 414 -7.57 1.71 -23.39
N THR A 415 -6.47 2.43 -23.48
CA THR A 415 -5.21 2.12 -22.75
C THR A 415 -5.06 2.98 -21.48
N GLY A 416 -6.06 3.80 -21.18
CA GLY A 416 -6.01 4.76 -20.08
C GLY A 416 -5.10 5.96 -20.35
N GLY A 417 -4.78 6.67 -19.27
CA GLY A 417 -3.96 7.88 -19.35
C GLY A 417 -3.59 8.42 -17.95
N ARG A 418 -3.00 9.62 -17.96
CA ARG A 418 -2.76 10.38 -16.72
C ARG A 418 -4.05 10.54 -15.91
N PHE A 419 -5.14 10.80 -16.61
CA PHE A 419 -6.48 10.90 -16.07
C PHE A 419 -7.49 10.26 -17.03
N VAL A 420 -8.44 9.52 -16.48
CA VAL A 420 -9.58 8.93 -17.20
C VAL A 420 -10.84 9.50 -16.57
N ALA A 421 -11.53 10.38 -17.30
CA ALA A 421 -12.78 11.01 -16.85
C ALA A 421 -13.90 9.98 -16.76
N GLY A 422 -14.82 10.19 -15.83
CA GLY A 422 -16.01 9.35 -15.62
C GLY A 422 -16.16 8.90 -14.18
N ASP A 423 -17.36 8.46 -13.83
CA ASP A 423 -17.65 7.99 -12.47
C ASP A 423 -16.86 6.72 -12.15
N VAL A 424 -16.21 6.72 -11.00
CA VAL A 424 -15.60 5.53 -10.44
C VAL A 424 -16.71 4.71 -9.79
N ASN A 425 -17.11 3.61 -10.45
CA ASN A 425 -18.08 2.70 -9.87
C ASN A 425 -17.36 1.87 -8.79
N THR A 426 -17.57 2.23 -7.52
CA THR A 426 -17.05 1.42 -6.40
C THR A 426 -17.89 0.16 -6.27
N GLU A 427 -17.24 -1.02 -6.27
CA GLU A 427 -17.94 -2.27 -6.07
C GLU A 427 -18.70 -2.25 -4.73
N THR A 428 -19.96 -2.68 -4.75
CA THR A 428 -20.83 -2.68 -3.57
C THR A 428 -20.34 -3.61 -2.46
N SER A 429 -19.53 -4.61 -2.79
CA SER A 429 -18.93 -5.55 -1.84
C SER A 429 -17.70 -4.99 -1.09
N MET A 430 -17.18 -3.82 -1.49
CA MET A 430 -16.08 -3.16 -0.78
C MET A 430 -16.56 -2.66 0.59
N PRO A 431 -15.81 -2.90 1.69
CA PRO A 431 -16.15 -2.34 3.01
C PRO A 431 -16.35 -0.83 2.94
N THR A 432 -17.43 -0.33 3.55
CA THR A 432 -17.81 1.09 3.47
C THR A 432 -16.70 2.03 3.93
N ALA A 433 -16.00 1.70 5.02
CA ALA A 433 -14.91 2.51 5.53
C ALA A 433 -13.75 2.64 4.53
N LEU A 434 -13.40 1.55 3.82
CA LEU A 434 -12.35 1.59 2.80
C LEU A 434 -12.82 2.32 1.54
N ARG A 435 -14.10 2.18 1.17
CA ARG A 435 -14.69 2.91 0.05
C ARG A 435 -14.68 4.41 0.29
N SER A 436 -15.11 4.85 1.47
CA SER A 436 -15.07 6.27 1.86
C SER A 436 -13.63 6.80 1.94
N TRP A 437 -12.67 5.94 2.30
CA TRP A 437 -11.24 6.27 2.32
C TRP A 437 -10.67 6.54 0.93
N TYR A 438 -11.06 5.76 -0.09
CA TYR A 438 -10.57 5.94 -1.46
C TYR A 438 -11.24 7.11 -2.18
N HIS A 439 -12.54 7.24 -2.01
CA HIS A 439 -13.36 8.06 -2.87
C HIS A 439 -13.23 9.56 -2.57
N ASP A 440 -12.91 10.33 -3.61
CA ASP A 440 -13.04 11.79 -3.62
C ASP A 440 -13.93 12.20 -4.81
N PRO A 441 -15.19 12.60 -4.56
CA PRO A 441 -16.13 12.93 -5.64
C PRO A 441 -15.69 14.12 -6.50
N ARG A 442 -14.86 15.03 -5.95
CA ARG A 442 -14.33 16.19 -6.68
C ARG A 442 -13.32 15.83 -7.75
N LEU A 443 -12.74 14.62 -7.67
CA LEU A 443 -11.77 14.15 -8.68
C LEU A 443 -12.42 14.01 -10.06
N GLY A 444 -13.67 13.52 -10.15
CA GLY A 444 -14.43 13.38 -11.39
C GLY A 444 -13.86 12.33 -12.35
N GLY A 445 -13.09 11.38 -11.83
CA GLY A 445 -12.47 10.33 -12.65
C GLY A 445 -11.35 9.57 -11.92
N THR A 446 -10.49 8.92 -12.69
CA THR A 446 -9.40 8.08 -12.20
C THR A 446 -8.05 8.62 -12.67
N ALA A 447 -7.21 9.06 -11.73
CA ALA A 447 -5.85 9.53 -12.02
C ALA A 447 -4.84 8.37 -12.06
N LEU A 448 -3.79 8.49 -12.89
CA LEU A 448 -2.66 7.55 -13.02
C LEU A 448 -3.11 6.13 -13.42
N HIS A 449 -4.16 6.05 -14.22
CA HIS A 449 -4.71 4.78 -14.70
C HIS A 449 -4.36 4.56 -16.18
N GLU A 450 -3.07 4.33 -16.42
CA GLU A 450 -2.48 4.08 -17.74
C GLU A 450 -1.75 2.74 -17.76
N THR A 451 -2.01 1.95 -18.82
CA THR A 451 -1.36 0.65 -19.00
C THR A 451 0.05 0.80 -19.57
N ARG A 452 0.91 -0.16 -19.25
CA ARG A 452 2.19 -0.30 -19.95
C ARG A 452 2.05 -1.16 -21.20
N ALA A 453 3.03 -1.03 -22.11
CA ALA A 453 3.13 -1.91 -23.27
C ALA A 453 3.73 -3.28 -22.87
N HIS A 454 3.25 -4.35 -23.50
CA HIS A 454 3.74 -5.72 -23.32
C HIS A 454 4.13 -6.36 -24.65
N MET A 455 5.04 -7.33 -24.61
CA MET A 455 5.38 -8.13 -25.79
C MET A 455 4.22 -9.07 -26.13
N ARG A 456 4.03 -9.39 -27.42
CA ARG A 456 3.01 -10.35 -27.88
C ARG A 456 3.08 -11.68 -27.09
N SER A 457 4.29 -12.21 -26.90
CA SER A 457 4.50 -13.44 -26.13
C SER A 457 4.13 -13.32 -24.65
N ASP A 458 4.28 -12.13 -24.03
CA ASP A 458 3.86 -11.91 -22.65
C ASP A 458 2.34 -11.81 -22.54
N LEU A 459 1.65 -11.25 -23.53
CA LEU A 459 0.19 -11.25 -23.56
C LEU A 459 -0.40 -12.65 -23.61
N HIS A 460 0.19 -13.56 -24.42
CA HIS A 460 -0.21 -14.97 -24.41
C HIS A 460 -0.03 -15.63 -23.04
N ARG A 461 1.09 -15.34 -22.36
CA ARG A 461 1.36 -15.82 -20.98
C ARG A 461 0.39 -15.23 -19.96
N TYR A 462 0.08 -13.95 -20.09
CA TYR A 462 -0.85 -13.26 -19.18
C TYR A 462 -2.27 -13.79 -19.32
N LEU A 463 -2.74 -13.95 -20.56
CA LEU A 463 -4.06 -14.51 -20.80
C LEU A 463 -4.17 -15.93 -20.24
N PHE A 464 -3.19 -16.79 -20.54
CA PHE A 464 -3.13 -18.14 -19.97
C PHE A 464 -3.14 -18.11 -18.45
N ALA A 465 -2.24 -17.32 -17.85
CA ALA A 465 -2.09 -17.28 -16.39
C ALA A 465 -3.36 -16.75 -15.69
N SER A 466 -4.01 -15.72 -16.24
CA SER A 466 -5.23 -15.15 -15.68
C SER A 466 -6.42 -16.10 -15.84
N CYS A 467 -6.55 -16.80 -16.98
CA CYS A 467 -7.57 -17.84 -17.16
C CYS A 467 -7.34 -19.01 -16.21
N TYR A 468 -6.09 -19.44 -16.04
CA TYR A 468 -5.73 -20.50 -15.09
C TYR A 468 -6.08 -20.09 -13.65
N ALA A 469 -5.76 -18.84 -13.26
CA ALA A 469 -6.06 -18.34 -11.94
C ALA A 469 -7.57 -18.17 -11.70
N ALA A 470 -8.35 -17.84 -12.72
CA ALA A 470 -9.81 -17.76 -12.66
C ALA A 470 -10.44 -19.16 -12.44
N GLU A 471 -9.94 -20.18 -13.13
CA GLU A 471 -10.44 -21.57 -12.99
C GLU A 471 -10.05 -22.19 -11.64
N PHE A 472 -8.77 -22.07 -11.23
CA PHE A 472 -8.24 -22.82 -10.09
C PHE A 472 -8.13 -22.04 -8.78
N GLY A 473 -8.35 -20.73 -8.79
CA GLY A 473 -8.23 -19.89 -7.60
C GLY A 473 -6.79 -19.60 -7.14
N TYR A 474 -5.77 -19.94 -7.94
CA TYR A 474 -4.36 -19.62 -7.66
C TYR A 474 -3.57 -19.36 -8.94
N SER A 475 -2.52 -18.56 -8.85
CA SER A 475 -1.64 -18.25 -9.98
C SER A 475 -0.78 -19.47 -10.38
N PRO A 476 -0.68 -19.81 -11.69
CA PRO A 476 0.15 -20.92 -12.13
C PRO A 476 1.64 -20.66 -11.89
N LYS A 477 2.39 -21.73 -11.55
CA LYS A 477 3.86 -21.75 -11.57
C LYS A 477 4.34 -22.12 -12.97
N LEU A 478 5.62 -21.80 -13.33
CA LEU A 478 6.17 -22.07 -14.66
C LEU A 478 6.05 -23.55 -15.09
N ALA A 479 6.09 -24.50 -14.16
CA ALA A 479 5.89 -25.92 -14.44
C ALA A 479 4.49 -26.26 -15.00
N GLN A 480 3.50 -25.39 -14.75
CA GLN A 480 2.11 -25.56 -15.21
C GLN A 480 1.85 -24.90 -16.57
N PHE A 481 2.83 -24.12 -17.08
CA PHE A 481 2.70 -23.49 -18.38
C PHE A 481 2.90 -24.49 -19.53
N PRO A 482 2.13 -24.37 -20.62
CA PRO A 482 2.44 -25.06 -21.88
C PRO A 482 3.87 -24.76 -22.35
N LYS A 483 4.53 -25.76 -22.95
CA LYS A 483 5.92 -25.58 -23.45
C LYS A 483 6.07 -24.38 -24.38
N GLY A 484 5.07 -24.08 -25.22
CA GLY A 484 5.07 -22.94 -26.14
C GLY A 484 4.96 -21.57 -25.44
N LEU A 485 4.59 -21.52 -24.16
CA LEU A 485 4.50 -20.29 -23.37
C LEU A 485 5.70 -20.10 -22.42
N LEU A 486 6.59 -21.08 -22.32
CA LEU A 486 7.77 -20.92 -21.47
C LEU A 486 8.70 -19.85 -22.07
N PRO A 487 9.31 -18.98 -21.23
CA PRO A 487 10.28 -18.01 -21.71
C PRO A 487 11.58 -18.69 -22.17
N GLU A 488 12.21 -18.16 -23.21
CA GLU A 488 13.46 -18.69 -23.79
C GLU A 488 14.72 -18.33 -22.99
N HIS A 489 14.62 -18.10 -21.69
CA HIS A 489 15.78 -17.77 -20.86
C HIS A 489 16.56 -19.01 -20.43
N CYS A 490 17.87 -18.89 -20.39
CA CYS A 490 18.77 -19.96 -19.92
C CYS A 490 18.41 -20.50 -18.53
N ASN A 491 17.87 -19.64 -17.64
CA ASN A 491 17.44 -20.02 -16.29
C ASN A 491 16.19 -20.92 -16.27
N VAL A 492 15.42 -21.00 -17.35
CA VAL A 492 14.24 -21.91 -17.44
C VAL A 492 14.65 -23.31 -17.89
N LYS A 493 15.85 -23.44 -18.50
CA LYS A 493 16.44 -24.71 -18.95
C LYS A 493 17.38 -25.34 -17.90
N ALA A 494 17.60 -24.67 -16.76
CA ALA A 494 18.43 -25.18 -15.69
C ALA A 494 17.69 -26.28 -14.90
N GLU A 495 18.42 -27.28 -14.38
CA GLU A 495 17.87 -28.37 -13.55
C GLU A 495 17.17 -27.84 -12.27
N SER A 496 17.53 -26.65 -11.78
CA SER A 496 16.81 -25.92 -10.75
C SER A 496 16.36 -24.56 -11.29
N ILE A 497 15.05 -24.37 -11.50
CA ILE A 497 14.46 -23.09 -11.94
C ILE A 497 14.42 -22.16 -10.71
N PRO A 498 15.24 -21.11 -10.62
CA PRO A 498 15.30 -20.25 -9.44
C PRO A 498 14.05 -19.37 -9.25
N PHE A 499 13.20 -19.20 -10.29
CA PHE A 499 12.00 -18.34 -10.29
C PHE A 499 10.82 -19.06 -10.91
N THR A 500 10.18 -19.93 -10.12
CA THR A 500 9.04 -20.75 -10.57
C THR A 500 7.75 -19.97 -10.77
N ASP A 501 7.64 -18.77 -10.19
CA ASP A 501 6.43 -17.95 -10.11
C ASP A 501 6.50 -16.62 -10.91
N ARG A 502 7.32 -16.56 -11.95
CA ARG A 502 7.63 -15.34 -12.71
C ARG A 502 6.41 -14.62 -13.29
N PHE A 503 5.37 -15.36 -13.69
CA PHE A 503 4.13 -14.80 -14.25
C PHE A 503 3.00 -14.94 -13.23
N ARG A 504 3.01 -14.03 -12.23
CA ARG A 504 2.09 -14.09 -11.10
C ARG A 504 0.87 -13.22 -11.31
N VAL A 505 -0.29 -13.85 -11.29
CA VAL A 505 -1.59 -13.16 -11.28
C VAL A 505 -1.94 -12.73 -9.86
N GLN A 506 -2.46 -11.52 -9.73
CA GLN A 506 -3.04 -11.06 -8.47
C GLN A 506 -4.47 -11.61 -8.38
N VAL A 507 -4.63 -12.74 -7.67
CA VAL A 507 -5.87 -13.55 -7.71
C VAL A 507 -7.05 -12.76 -7.15
N SER A 508 -8.14 -12.73 -7.91
CA SER A 508 -9.29 -11.83 -7.72
C SER A 508 -9.91 -11.86 -6.33
N GLN A 509 -10.09 -13.06 -5.75
CA GLN A 509 -10.80 -13.30 -4.48
C GLN A 509 -9.93 -13.19 -3.22
N TYR A 510 -8.63 -12.95 -3.35
CA TYR A 510 -7.71 -12.82 -2.21
C TYR A 510 -7.07 -11.44 -2.16
N PRO A 511 -6.49 -11.03 -1.02
CA PRO A 511 -5.57 -9.89 -0.98
C PRO A 511 -4.40 -10.11 -1.94
N SER A 512 -3.88 -9.04 -2.53
CA SER A 512 -2.73 -9.13 -3.44
C SER A 512 -1.47 -9.59 -2.71
N THR A 513 -0.51 -10.12 -3.45
CA THR A 513 0.85 -10.26 -2.93
C THR A 513 1.45 -8.88 -2.65
N THR A 514 2.48 -8.81 -1.80
CA THR A 514 3.11 -7.53 -1.46
C THR A 514 3.53 -6.74 -2.70
N VAL A 515 2.98 -5.55 -2.88
CA VAL A 515 3.41 -4.59 -3.90
C VAL A 515 4.74 -4.00 -3.47
N VAL A 516 5.78 -4.27 -4.23
CA VAL A 516 7.14 -3.78 -3.99
C VAL A 516 7.63 -2.94 -5.18
N SER A 517 8.69 -2.16 -4.99
CA SER A 517 9.27 -1.30 -6.05
C SER A 517 9.61 -2.04 -7.36
N HIS A 518 9.81 -3.35 -7.32
CA HIS A 518 10.07 -4.19 -8.50
C HIS A 518 8.91 -4.19 -9.52
N ILE A 519 7.67 -3.85 -9.12
CA ILE A 519 6.54 -3.65 -10.04
C ILE A 519 6.88 -2.64 -11.15
N SER A 520 7.83 -1.73 -10.90
CA SER A 520 8.33 -0.76 -11.86
C SER A 520 9.02 -1.37 -13.09
N LYS A 521 9.49 -2.63 -13.03
CA LYS A 521 10.28 -3.27 -14.08
C LYS A 521 9.42 -3.74 -15.26
N ASP A 522 8.84 -4.94 -15.19
CA ASP A 522 8.12 -5.55 -16.31
C ASP A 522 6.63 -5.85 -16.01
N GLY A 523 6.23 -5.87 -14.74
CA GLY A 523 4.87 -6.17 -14.30
C GLY A 523 4.51 -7.66 -14.29
N ASN A 524 5.44 -8.56 -14.63
CA ASN A 524 5.19 -10.00 -14.72
C ASN A 524 4.74 -10.64 -13.39
N TYR A 525 5.10 -10.03 -12.26
CA TYR A 525 4.64 -10.46 -10.92
C TYR A 525 3.32 -9.82 -10.48
N TYR A 526 2.71 -8.98 -11.32
CA TYR A 526 1.52 -8.18 -11.00
C TYR A 526 0.54 -8.18 -12.18
N ILE A 527 0.22 -9.39 -12.68
CA ILE A 527 -0.75 -9.57 -13.77
C ILE A 527 -2.15 -9.31 -13.24
N HIS A 528 -2.94 -8.55 -14.01
CA HIS A 528 -4.33 -8.24 -13.70
C HIS A 528 -5.19 -9.52 -13.65
N PRO A 529 -6.12 -9.65 -12.67
CA PRO A 529 -6.91 -10.88 -12.50
C PRO A 529 -7.96 -11.11 -13.60
N ASP A 530 -8.48 -10.04 -14.24
CA ASP A 530 -9.44 -10.17 -15.33
C ASP A 530 -8.72 -10.52 -16.65
N PRO A 531 -8.94 -11.75 -17.17
CA PRO A 531 -8.27 -12.20 -18.38
C PRO A 531 -8.57 -11.35 -19.63
N SER A 532 -9.77 -10.72 -19.69
CA SER A 532 -10.18 -9.92 -20.84
C SER A 532 -9.36 -8.64 -21.02
N GLN A 533 -8.77 -8.11 -19.94
CA GLN A 533 -7.90 -6.94 -19.97
C GLN A 533 -6.45 -7.29 -20.36
N CYS A 534 -6.01 -8.51 -20.10
CA CYS A 534 -4.73 -9.11 -20.52
C CYS A 534 -3.53 -8.15 -20.38
N ARG A 535 -3.21 -7.73 -19.15
CA ARG A 535 -2.18 -6.73 -18.83
C ARG A 535 -1.66 -6.88 -17.39
N SER A 536 -0.62 -6.13 -17.06
CA SER A 536 -0.24 -5.91 -15.66
C SER A 536 -1.05 -4.77 -15.03
N LEU A 537 -1.00 -4.68 -13.70
CA LEU A 537 -1.65 -3.61 -12.95
C LEU A 537 -1.12 -2.22 -13.35
N THR A 538 -1.99 -1.21 -13.32
CA THR A 538 -1.64 0.21 -13.46
C THR A 538 -1.09 0.79 -12.15
N VAL A 539 -0.59 2.04 -12.19
CA VAL A 539 -0.15 2.75 -10.96
C VAL A 539 -1.33 2.93 -10.00
N ARG A 540 -2.51 3.31 -10.51
CA ARG A 540 -3.71 3.50 -9.66
C ARG A 540 -4.17 2.20 -9.00
N GLU A 541 -4.17 1.10 -9.73
CA GLU A 541 -4.50 -0.21 -9.15
C GLU A 541 -3.52 -0.61 -8.05
N ALA A 542 -2.22 -0.46 -8.31
CA ALA A 542 -1.18 -0.70 -7.31
C ALA A 542 -1.33 0.24 -6.09
N ALA A 543 -1.68 1.52 -6.31
CA ALA A 543 -1.92 2.50 -5.26
C ALA A 543 -3.14 2.15 -4.40
N ARG A 544 -4.24 1.67 -5.01
CA ARG A 544 -5.40 1.17 -4.24
C ARG A 544 -5.06 -0.07 -3.42
N LEU A 545 -4.27 -1.01 -3.97
CA LEU A 545 -3.79 -2.15 -3.20
C LEU A 545 -2.89 -1.75 -2.02
N GLN A 546 -2.22 -0.60 -2.12
CA GLN A 546 -1.47 0.05 -1.03
C GLN A 546 -2.34 1.00 -0.18
N THR A 547 -3.63 1.07 -0.45
CA THR A 547 -4.60 1.92 0.24
C THR A 547 -4.34 3.43 0.16
N PHE A 548 -3.72 3.92 -0.92
CA PHE A 548 -3.68 5.36 -1.19
C PHE A 548 -5.04 5.86 -1.67
N PRO A 549 -5.53 7.02 -1.19
CA PRO A 549 -6.75 7.65 -1.70
C PRO A 549 -6.69 7.94 -3.21
N ASP A 550 -7.83 8.00 -3.89
CA ASP A 550 -7.86 8.21 -5.35
C ASP A 550 -7.36 9.59 -5.77
N ASN A 551 -7.49 10.58 -4.91
CA ASN A 551 -6.94 11.93 -5.08
C ASN A 551 -5.43 12.02 -4.77
N TYR A 552 -4.78 10.93 -4.35
CA TYR A 552 -3.34 10.91 -4.14
C TYR A 552 -2.61 10.81 -5.49
N PHE A 553 -1.93 11.86 -5.89
CA PHE A 553 -1.20 11.93 -7.15
C PHE A 553 0.30 11.71 -6.94
N PHE A 554 0.88 10.73 -7.64
CA PHE A 554 2.31 10.47 -7.62
C PHE A 554 3.00 11.21 -8.76
N GLU A 555 3.99 12.01 -8.42
CA GLU A 555 4.83 12.74 -9.36
C GLU A 555 5.82 11.83 -10.09
N GLY A 556 6.33 12.32 -11.21
CA GLY A 556 7.33 11.63 -11.99
C GLY A 556 6.77 10.77 -13.11
N ASN A 557 7.65 10.02 -13.77
CA ASN A 557 7.26 9.06 -14.79
C ASN A 557 6.68 7.78 -14.16
N ARG A 558 6.02 6.94 -14.97
CA ARG A 558 5.35 5.74 -14.51
C ARG A 558 6.26 4.77 -13.70
N THR A 559 7.53 4.65 -14.07
CA THR A 559 8.50 3.82 -13.34
C THR A 559 8.74 4.36 -11.93
N GLU A 560 8.94 5.66 -11.80
CA GLU A 560 9.13 6.36 -10.53
C GLU A 560 7.86 6.30 -9.66
N GLN A 561 6.68 6.42 -10.26
CA GLN A 561 5.40 6.28 -9.57
C GLN A 561 5.23 4.88 -8.96
N TYR A 562 5.52 3.81 -9.70
CA TYR A 562 5.50 2.45 -9.16
C TYR A 562 6.51 2.23 -8.03
N VAL A 563 7.71 2.82 -8.13
CA VAL A 563 8.72 2.73 -7.08
C VAL A 563 8.20 3.36 -5.79
N GLN A 564 7.59 4.53 -5.89
CA GLN A 564 6.99 5.24 -4.75
C GLN A 564 5.88 4.40 -4.09
N VAL A 565 4.94 3.90 -4.88
CA VAL A 565 3.85 3.04 -4.38
C VAL A 565 4.41 1.80 -3.66
N GLY A 566 5.39 1.12 -4.26
CA GLY A 566 5.96 -0.12 -3.70
C GLY A 566 6.75 0.06 -2.42
N ASN A 567 7.35 1.26 -2.23
CA ASN A 567 8.16 1.56 -1.03
C ASN A 567 7.33 2.11 0.14
N ALA A 568 6.10 2.54 -0.09
CA ALA A 568 5.27 3.20 0.92
C ALA A 568 4.72 2.22 1.98
N VAL A 569 4.42 2.76 3.15
CA VAL A 569 3.53 2.14 4.14
C VAL A 569 2.08 2.39 3.70
N PRO A 570 1.16 1.41 3.81
CA PRO A 570 -0.25 1.63 3.50
C PRO A 570 -0.88 2.71 4.38
N PRO A 571 -1.38 3.83 3.80
CA PRO A 571 -1.90 4.94 4.60
C PRO A 571 -3.11 4.57 5.47
N TYR A 572 -3.96 3.65 5.02
CA TYR A 572 -5.10 3.18 5.78
C TYR A 572 -4.69 2.39 7.05
N LEU A 573 -3.59 1.61 6.97
CA LEU A 573 -2.99 0.98 8.15
C LEU A 573 -2.34 2.04 9.06
N ALA A 574 -1.64 3.00 8.48
CA ALA A 574 -1.00 4.08 9.23
C ALA A 574 -2.03 4.93 10.00
N ARG A 575 -3.25 5.13 9.44
CA ARG A 575 -4.35 5.79 10.15
C ARG A 575 -4.81 5.00 11.38
N GLN A 576 -4.89 3.67 11.28
CA GLN A 576 -5.26 2.82 12.42
C GLN A 576 -4.18 2.84 13.50
N ILE A 577 -2.89 2.81 13.11
CA ILE A 577 -1.76 3.01 14.01
C ILE A 577 -1.86 4.37 14.71
N ALA A 578 -2.16 5.44 13.98
CA ALA A 578 -2.38 6.77 14.54
C ALA A 578 -3.54 6.79 15.55
N GLY A 579 -4.60 6.01 15.33
CA GLY A 579 -5.68 5.82 16.30
C GLY A 579 -5.18 5.27 17.62
N VAL A 580 -4.43 4.17 17.61
CA VAL A 580 -3.83 3.58 18.82
C VAL A 580 -2.94 4.58 19.56
N VAL A 581 -2.12 5.33 18.81
CA VAL A 581 -1.25 6.38 19.39
C VAL A 581 -2.07 7.51 20.00
N SER A 582 -3.15 7.95 19.34
CA SER A 582 -4.06 8.98 19.84
C SER A 582 -4.75 8.57 21.14
N ASP A 583 -5.31 7.36 21.18
CA ASP A 583 -6.02 6.82 22.34
C ASP A 583 -5.08 6.67 23.55
N PHE A 584 -3.84 6.24 23.29
CA PHE A 584 -2.80 6.17 24.33
C PHE A 584 -2.48 7.55 24.92
N LEU A 585 -2.24 8.55 24.08
CA LEU A 585 -1.92 9.91 24.54
C LEU A 585 -3.09 10.59 25.26
N ALA A 586 -4.33 10.34 24.82
CA ALA A 586 -5.51 10.86 25.49
C ALA A 586 -5.66 10.30 26.92
N ARG A 587 -5.39 9.00 27.10
CA ARG A 587 -5.36 8.38 28.45
C ARG A 587 -4.24 8.95 29.31
N ALA A 588 -3.04 9.11 28.75
CA ALA A 588 -1.91 9.70 29.46
C ALA A 588 -2.21 11.10 30.00
N ALA A 589 -2.82 11.95 29.15
CA ALA A 589 -3.21 13.30 29.55
C ALA A 589 -4.30 13.31 30.66
N THR A 590 -5.26 12.38 30.59
CA THR A 590 -6.33 12.27 31.58
C THR A 590 -5.79 11.86 32.96
N GLU A 591 -4.91 10.86 33.01
CA GLU A 591 -4.39 10.37 34.27
C GLU A 591 -3.37 11.32 34.90
N GLN A 592 -2.56 12.03 34.11
CA GLN A 592 -1.66 13.08 34.63
C GLN A 592 -2.43 14.19 35.39
N ARG A 593 -3.66 14.53 34.93
CA ARG A 593 -4.52 15.51 35.65
C ARG A 593 -5.11 14.95 36.94
N ASN A 594 -5.46 13.66 36.93
CA ASN A 594 -6.02 13.04 38.15
C ASN A 594 -4.99 12.93 39.26
N HIS A 595 -3.70 13.04 38.94
CA HIS A 595 -2.58 12.97 39.89
C HIS A 595 -1.94 14.34 40.19
N ALA A 596 -2.30 15.43 39.48
CA ALA A 596 -1.85 16.79 39.69
C ALA A 596 -2.82 17.60 40.60
#